data_78d002b1341241122ea58398a47b6dfe
#
_entry.id   78d002b1341241122ea58398a47b6dfe
#
_cell.length_a   1.000
_cell.length_b   1.000
_cell.length_c   1.000
_cell.angle_alpha   90.00
_cell.angle_beta   90.00
_cell.angle_gamma   90.00
#
_symmetry.space_group_name_H-M   'P 1'
#
loop_
_entity.id
_entity.type
_entity.pdbx_description
1 polymer ?
#
loop_
_entity_poly.entity_id
_entity_poly.type
_entity_poly.pdbx_seq_one_letter_code
_entity_poly.pdbx_strand_id
1 'polypeptide(L)'
;MDDESKPPAPDLFEHFARTAEAVAATTKKLKKAAILGEYFATLTHDDLARAARYFAGQPFALSDARTTNVGGSILSAALMNATGANAEQLSVSYTRWGDGGDAAFEVFSAAKLNNLPSLTLVRTESLLARLSATRGKNAKTDLLSETLSRATPLEAKYLVKLLSGDLRIGLREGLVEDAIARAFHQPLTEVAMANMLRGDIGEAAVRARTGRLHDVEMRLFHPLKFMLATPASDLADIARTMPGEFLVEDKFDGIRAQAHVENGRVGIYSRTLDEISARFP
;
A
#
# COMPACT_ATOMS: atom_id res chain seq x y z
N MET A 1 -5.38 -40.20 3.95
CA MET A 1 -5.06 -39.49 5.22
C MET A 1 -4.11 -38.41 4.81
N ASP A 2 -4.67 -37.29 4.36
CA ASP A 2 -3.91 -36.15 3.89
C ASP A 2 -3.36 -35.42 5.13
N ASP A 3 -2.08 -35.07 5.07
CA ASP A 3 -1.33 -34.41 6.13
C ASP A 3 -1.81 -32.94 6.26
N GLU A 4 -2.90 -32.73 6.98
CA GLU A 4 -3.56 -31.43 7.21
C GLU A 4 -2.83 -30.52 8.24
N SER A 5 -1.60 -30.86 8.67
CA SER A 5 -1.03 -30.22 9.87
C SER A 5 0.04 -29.17 9.64
N LYS A 6 0.48 -28.91 8.40
CA LYS A 6 1.52 -27.91 8.18
C LYS A 6 0.94 -26.65 7.54
N PRO A 7 1.04 -25.47 8.22
CA PRO A 7 0.62 -24.22 7.61
C PRO A 7 1.37 -24.02 6.27
N PRO A 8 0.70 -23.50 5.24
CA PRO A 8 1.35 -23.24 3.96
C PRO A 8 2.57 -22.34 4.16
N ALA A 9 3.63 -22.60 3.38
CA ALA A 9 4.84 -21.78 3.44
C ALA A 9 4.49 -20.32 3.07
N PRO A 10 5.04 -19.33 3.81
CA PRO A 10 4.78 -17.93 3.53
C PRO A 10 5.33 -17.55 2.15
N ASP A 11 4.61 -16.66 1.44
CA ASP A 11 5.02 -16.22 0.11
C ASP A 11 6.29 -15.38 0.15
N LEU A 12 7.14 -15.57 -0.86
CA LEU A 12 8.37 -14.79 -1.00
C LEU A 12 8.07 -13.38 -1.50
N PHE A 13 8.73 -12.38 -0.94
CA PHE A 13 8.65 -10.99 -1.40
C PHE A 13 9.18 -10.83 -2.85
N GLU A 14 10.03 -11.73 -3.30
CA GLU A 14 10.48 -11.82 -4.70
C GLU A 14 9.30 -12.08 -5.65
N HIS A 15 8.29 -12.92 -5.27
CA HIS A 15 7.11 -13.15 -6.09
C HIS A 15 6.24 -11.88 -6.21
N PHE A 16 6.05 -11.18 -5.10
CA PHE A 16 5.43 -9.86 -5.10
C PHE A 16 6.18 -8.89 -6.03
N ALA A 17 7.50 -8.83 -5.91
CA ALA A 17 8.35 -7.93 -6.71
C ALA A 17 8.29 -8.28 -8.22
N ARG A 18 8.31 -9.55 -8.59
CA ARG A 18 8.15 -10.01 -9.99
C ARG A 18 6.77 -9.67 -10.54
N THR A 19 5.73 -9.83 -9.74
CA THR A 19 4.36 -9.43 -10.11
C THR A 19 4.29 -7.93 -10.34
N ALA A 20 4.93 -7.13 -9.49
CA ALA A 20 5.01 -5.68 -9.67
C ALA A 20 5.75 -5.29 -10.96
N GLU A 21 6.84 -5.96 -11.34
CA GLU A 21 7.50 -5.78 -12.64
C GLU A 21 6.56 -6.10 -13.81
N ALA A 22 5.83 -7.22 -13.73
CA ALA A 22 4.88 -7.60 -14.77
C ALA A 22 3.74 -6.57 -14.93
N VAL A 23 3.27 -6.00 -13.81
CA VAL A 23 2.29 -4.90 -13.80
C VAL A 23 2.89 -3.62 -14.39
N ALA A 24 4.15 -3.29 -14.07
CA ALA A 24 4.84 -2.12 -14.61
C ALA A 24 5.04 -2.21 -16.12
N ALA A 25 5.28 -3.41 -16.65
CA ALA A 25 5.56 -3.67 -18.07
C ALA A 25 4.36 -3.44 -19.02
N THR A 26 3.16 -3.14 -18.50
CA THR A 26 1.98 -2.87 -19.33
C THR A 26 1.29 -1.57 -18.93
N THR A 27 0.74 -0.85 -19.92
CA THR A 27 -0.11 0.33 -19.68
C THR A 27 -1.61 -0.01 -19.64
N LYS A 28 -1.98 -1.23 -20.06
CA LYS A 28 -3.38 -1.66 -20.17
C LYS A 28 -3.95 -2.01 -18.79
N LYS A 29 -4.93 -1.23 -18.30
CA LYS A 29 -5.54 -1.41 -16.97
C LYS A 29 -6.07 -2.82 -16.74
N LEU A 30 -6.83 -3.37 -17.70
CA LEU A 30 -7.39 -4.73 -17.59
C LEU A 30 -6.31 -5.81 -17.47
N LYS A 31 -5.18 -5.63 -18.19
CA LYS A 31 -4.06 -6.57 -18.08
C LYS A 31 -3.38 -6.48 -16.73
N LYS A 32 -3.22 -5.27 -16.18
CA LYS A 32 -2.71 -5.09 -14.80
C LYS A 32 -3.59 -5.78 -13.77
N ALA A 33 -4.92 -5.58 -13.87
CA ALA A 33 -5.87 -6.21 -12.95
C ALA A 33 -5.85 -7.74 -13.06
N ALA A 34 -5.72 -8.29 -14.27
CA ALA A 34 -5.60 -9.74 -14.47
C ALA A 34 -4.33 -10.31 -13.82
N ILE A 35 -3.15 -9.69 -14.07
CA ILE A 35 -1.87 -10.11 -13.48
C ILE A 35 -1.95 -10.12 -11.94
N LEU A 36 -2.51 -9.06 -11.35
CA LEU A 36 -2.69 -8.99 -9.90
C LEU A 36 -3.68 -10.02 -9.39
N GLY A 37 -4.80 -10.22 -10.09
CA GLY A 37 -5.83 -11.18 -9.72
C GLY A 37 -5.29 -12.61 -9.70
N GLU A 38 -4.51 -13.00 -10.70
CA GLU A 38 -3.82 -14.28 -10.75
C GLU A 38 -2.89 -14.47 -9.54
N TYR A 39 -2.09 -13.46 -9.22
CA TYR A 39 -1.21 -13.51 -8.06
C TYR A 39 -2.00 -13.61 -6.75
N PHE A 40 -3.03 -12.78 -6.56
CA PHE A 40 -3.85 -12.80 -5.35
C PHE A 40 -4.53 -14.14 -5.11
N ALA A 41 -4.93 -14.82 -6.16
CA ALA A 41 -5.57 -16.15 -6.06
C ALA A 41 -4.65 -17.22 -5.47
N THR A 42 -3.32 -17.07 -5.62
CA THR A 42 -2.32 -18.07 -5.13
C THR A 42 -1.96 -17.91 -3.66
N LEU A 43 -2.27 -16.77 -3.04
CA LEU A 43 -1.79 -16.41 -1.70
C LEU A 43 -2.63 -17.04 -0.59
N THR A 44 -2.06 -17.21 0.60
CA THR A 44 -2.81 -17.46 1.84
C THR A 44 -3.67 -16.24 2.18
N HIS A 45 -4.60 -16.35 3.16
CA HIS A 45 -5.40 -15.18 3.59
C HIS A 45 -4.51 -14.04 4.13
N ASP A 46 -3.53 -14.39 4.94
CA ASP A 46 -2.65 -13.40 5.56
C ASP A 46 -1.74 -12.72 4.53
N ASP A 47 -1.16 -13.51 3.62
CA ASP A 47 -0.30 -12.95 2.56
C ASP A 47 -1.10 -12.17 1.52
N LEU A 48 -2.35 -12.55 1.26
CA LEU A 48 -3.27 -11.76 0.44
C LEU A 48 -3.52 -10.37 1.05
N ALA A 49 -3.78 -10.31 2.35
CA ALA A 49 -3.98 -9.03 3.03
C ALA A 49 -2.72 -8.14 2.95
N ARG A 50 -1.53 -8.72 3.15
CA ARG A 50 -0.25 -8.01 3.02
C ARG A 50 -0.02 -7.51 1.61
N ALA A 51 -0.14 -8.40 0.63
CA ALA A 51 0.10 -8.08 -0.77
C ALA A 51 -0.87 -7.01 -1.29
N ALA A 52 -2.15 -7.08 -0.94
CA ALA A 52 -3.13 -6.07 -1.33
C ALA A 52 -2.77 -4.68 -0.80
N ARG A 53 -2.36 -4.56 0.48
CA ARG A 53 -1.87 -3.31 1.07
C ARG A 53 -0.61 -2.81 0.34
N TYR A 54 0.36 -3.69 0.10
CA TYR A 54 1.62 -3.31 -0.53
C TYR A 54 1.42 -2.85 -1.98
N PHE A 55 0.57 -3.51 -2.77
CA PHE A 55 0.22 -3.04 -4.11
C PHE A 55 -0.54 -1.70 -4.11
N ALA A 56 -1.26 -1.40 -3.05
CA ALA A 56 -1.85 -0.08 -2.85
C ALA A 56 -0.84 0.99 -2.35
N GLY A 57 0.44 0.63 -2.18
CA GLY A 57 1.48 1.52 -1.66
C GLY A 57 1.38 1.75 -0.15
N GLN A 58 0.69 0.89 0.57
CA GLN A 58 0.37 1.04 1.99
C GLN A 58 1.19 0.06 2.83
N PRO A 59 2.21 0.51 3.57
CA PRO A 59 2.93 -0.34 4.53
C PRO A 59 2.05 -0.88 5.65
N PHE A 60 1.01 -0.14 6.02
CA PHE A 60 -0.02 -0.48 7.01
C PHE A 60 -1.40 -0.19 6.44
N ALA A 61 -2.46 -0.71 7.07
CA ALA A 61 -3.82 -0.31 6.75
C ALA A 61 -3.98 1.21 6.96
N LEU A 62 -4.82 1.88 6.19
CA LEU A 62 -5.07 3.33 6.36
C LEU A 62 -5.76 3.63 7.70
N SER A 63 -6.50 2.66 8.24
CA SER A 63 -7.07 2.73 9.60
C SER A 63 -6.03 2.59 10.71
N ASP A 64 -4.78 2.25 10.38
CA ASP A 64 -3.66 2.10 11.32
C ASP A 64 -2.80 3.37 11.28
N ALA A 65 -2.75 4.09 12.38
CA ALA A 65 -2.01 5.35 12.49
C ALA A 65 -0.47 5.19 12.50
N ARG A 66 0.05 3.96 12.43
CA ARG A 66 1.49 3.73 12.41
C ARG A 66 2.11 4.22 11.11
N THR A 67 3.31 4.79 11.24
CA THR A 67 4.17 5.17 10.12
C THR A 67 5.58 4.65 10.36
N THR A 68 6.29 4.28 9.31
CA THR A 68 7.69 3.83 9.44
C THR A 68 8.63 4.99 9.76
N ASN A 69 8.26 6.22 9.38
CA ASN A 69 9.12 7.40 9.45
C ASN A 69 10.54 7.16 8.88
N VAL A 70 10.60 6.42 7.77
CA VAL A 70 11.82 6.14 7.01
C VAL A 70 11.92 7.14 5.87
N GLY A 71 12.75 8.16 6.03
CA GLY A 71 13.00 9.16 4.99
C GLY A 71 14.20 8.82 4.12
N GLY A 72 14.41 9.62 3.06
CA GLY A 72 15.49 9.40 2.08
C GLY A 72 16.88 9.26 2.69
N SER A 73 17.19 9.99 3.77
CA SER A 73 18.49 9.89 4.43
C SER A 73 18.73 8.56 5.15
N ILE A 74 17.67 7.89 5.63
CA ILE A 74 17.75 6.55 6.22
C ILE A 74 17.90 5.53 5.11
N LEU A 75 17.09 5.64 4.05
CA LEU A 75 17.16 4.77 2.88
C LEU A 75 18.54 4.80 2.24
N SER A 76 19.08 5.99 1.96
CA SER A 76 20.41 6.15 1.35
C SER A 76 21.50 5.53 2.22
N ALA A 77 21.50 5.81 3.52
CA ALA A 77 22.49 5.24 4.43
C ALA A 77 22.39 3.69 4.49
N ALA A 78 21.17 3.15 4.55
CA ALA A 78 20.96 1.70 4.57
C ALA A 78 21.40 1.02 3.27
N LEU A 79 21.13 1.64 2.11
CA LEU A 79 21.58 1.13 0.80
C LEU A 79 23.10 1.12 0.70
N MET A 80 23.77 2.20 1.11
CA MET A 80 25.24 2.26 1.14
C MET A 80 25.84 1.22 2.07
N ASN A 81 25.29 1.07 3.26
CA ASN A 81 25.75 0.06 4.23
C ASN A 81 25.61 -1.38 3.68
N ALA A 82 24.50 -1.66 2.99
CA ALA A 82 24.21 -3.00 2.49
C ALA A 82 25.04 -3.37 1.25
N THR A 83 25.38 -2.40 0.40
CA THR A 83 26.03 -2.64 -0.90
C THR A 83 27.51 -2.27 -0.93
N GLY A 84 27.98 -1.45 0.02
CA GLY A 84 29.30 -0.82 -0.04
C GLY A 84 29.39 0.33 -1.05
N ALA A 85 28.29 0.72 -1.69
CA ALA A 85 28.26 1.86 -2.60
C ALA A 85 28.52 3.15 -1.83
N ASN A 86 29.18 4.12 -2.48
CA ASN A 86 29.37 5.45 -1.91
C ASN A 86 28.22 6.39 -2.28
N ALA A 87 28.22 7.58 -1.65
CA ALA A 87 27.16 8.57 -1.85
C ALA A 87 27.08 9.09 -3.31
N GLU A 88 28.20 9.19 -4.00
CA GLU A 88 28.25 9.62 -5.40
C GLU A 88 27.59 8.60 -6.33
N GLN A 89 27.93 7.30 -6.18
CA GLN A 89 27.32 6.23 -6.95
C GLN A 89 25.80 6.18 -6.78
N LEU A 90 25.32 6.28 -5.54
CA LEU A 90 23.89 6.30 -5.26
C LEU A 90 23.21 7.55 -5.84
N SER A 91 23.85 8.73 -5.75
CA SER A 91 23.35 9.99 -6.31
C SER A 91 23.25 9.93 -7.83
N VAL A 92 24.26 9.37 -8.52
CA VAL A 92 24.25 9.19 -9.97
C VAL A 92 23.13 8.26 -10.40
N SER A 93 22.94 7.12 -9.70
CA SER A 93 21.84 6.20 -9.98
C SER A 93 20.49 6.87 -9.76
N TYR A 94 20.32 7.61 -8.65
CA TYR A 94 19.07 8.32 -8.38
C TYR A 94 18.77 9.39 -9.44
N THR A 95 19.77 10.14 -9.87
CA THR A 95 19.62 11.16 -10.92
C THR A 95 19.24 10.54 -12.27
N ARG A 96 19.79 9.36 -12.58
CA ARG A 96 19.48 8.62 -13.79
C ARG A 96 18.03 8.14 -13.84
N TRP A 97 17.54 7.56 -12.76
CA TRP A 97 16.24 6.91 -12.72
C TRP A 97 15.11 7.81 -12.20
N GLY A 98 15.42 8.85 -11.44
CA GLY A 98 14.41 9.68 -10.74
C GLY A 98 13.56 8.88 -9.74
N ASP A 99 14.03 7.70 -9.32
CA ASP A 99 13.31 6.74 -8.47
C ASP A 99 14.28 6.02 -7.53
N GLY A 100 13.98 6.03 -6.23
CA GLY A 100 14.84 5.42 -5.22
C GLY A 100 14.91 3.89 -5.30
N GLY A 101 13.84 3.24 -5.73
CA GLY A 101 13.81 1.78 -5.89
C GLY A 101 14.61 1.34 -7.10
N ASP A 102 14.49 2.04 -8.24
CA ASP A 102 15.27 1.74 -9.43
C ASP A 102 16.76 2.04 -9.21
N ALA A 103 17.08 3.10 -8.47
CA ALA A 103 18.46 3.35 -8.02
C ALA A 103 18.98 2.25 -7.09
N ALA A 104 18.16 1.76 -6.15
CA ALA A 104 18.52 0.63 -5.30
C ALA A 104 18.82 -0.62 -6.14
N PHE A 105 17.97 -0.94 -7.13
CA PHE A 105 18.19 -2.07 -8.03
C PHE A 105 19.55 -1.98 -8.73
N GLU A 106 19.90 -0.81 -9.24
CA GLU A 106 21.18 -0.59 -9.95
C GLU A 106 22.39 -0.81 -9.04
N VAL A 107 22.41 -0.18 -7.84
CA VAL A 107 23.55 -0.33 -6.91
C VAL A 107 23.67 -1.75 -6.35
N PHE A 108 22.55 -2.43 -6.09
CA PHE A 108 22.55 -3.84 -5.68
C PHE A 108 23.07 -4.77 -6.77
N SER A 109 22.65 -4.55 -8.02
CA SER A 109 23.14 -5.31 -9.18
C SER A 109 24.65 -5.11 -9.39
N ALA A 110 25.15 -3.90 -9.18
CA ALA A 110 26.57 -3.59 -9.26
C ALA A 110 27.41 -4.23 -8.14
N ALA A 111 26.83 -4.33 -6.94
CA ALA A 111 27.49 -4.91 -5.76
C ALA A 111 27.68 -6.43 -5.86
N LYS A 112 26.95 -7.13 -6.73
CA LYS A 112 27.05 -8.58 -6.99
C LYS A 112 27.01 -9.44 -5.72
N LEU A 113 26.11 -9.14 -4.79
CA LEU A 113 26.02 -9.80 -3.50
C LEU A 113 25.62 -11.29 -3.58
N ASN A 114 25.13 -11.77 -4.74
CA ASN A 114 24.72 -13.16 -5.00
C ASN A 114 23.71 -13.71 -3.98
N ASN A 115 22.90 -12.84 -3.37
CA ASN A 115 21.86 -13.24 -2.44
C ASN A 115 20.75 -14.02 -3.13
N LEU A 116 20.25 -15.06 -2.47
CA LEU A 116 19.05 -15.76 -2.89
C LEU A 116 17.82 -15.12 -2.25
N PRO A 117 16.65 -15.19 -2.91
CA PRO A 117 15.40 -14.70 -2.33
C PRO A 117 15.14 -15.32 -0.96
N SER A 118 14.96 -14.50 0.06
CA SER A 118 14.76 -14.96 1.43
C SER A 118 13.81 -14.10 2.24
N LEU A 119 13.49 -12.91 1.75
CA LEU A 119 12.49 -12.05 2.34
C LEU A 119 11.10 -12.60 2.01
N THR A 120 10.23 -12.72 3.02
CA THR A 120 8.83 -13.12 2.84
C THR A 120 7.90 -11.95 3.12
N LEU A 121 6.63 -12.02 2.69
CA LEU A 121 5.64 -10.99 3.00
C LEU A 121 5.48 -10.80 4.52
N VAL A 122 5.49 -11.87 5.30
CA VAL A 122 5.40 -11.79 6.76
C VAL A 122 6.66 -11.18 7.40
N ARG A 123 7.85 -11.45 6.86
CA ARG A 123 9.08 -10.80 7.33
C ARG A 123 9.10 -9.32 6.99
N THR A 124 8.57 -8.95 5.82
CA THR A 124 8.39 -7.55 5.42
C THR A 124 7.44 -6.83 6.38
N GLU A 125 6.30 -7.42 6.73
CA GLU A 125 5.37 -6.86 7.73
C GLU A 125 6.07 -6.68 9.09
N SER A 126 6.83 -7.68 9.54
CA SER A 126 7.60 -7.60 10.79
C SER A 126 8.65 -6.48 10.76
N LEU A 127 9.34 -6.29 9.61
CA LEU A 127 10.28 -5.19 9.42
C LEU A 127 9.57 -3.84 9.53
N LEU A 128 8.44 -3.66 8.82
CA LEU A 128 7.66 -2.42 8.86
C LEU A 128 7.18 -2.09 10.28
N ALA A 129 6.69 -3.09 11.02
CA ALA A 129 6.28 -2.94 12.41
C ALA A 129 7.46 -2.55 13.32
N ARG A 130 8.62 -3.19 13.17
CA ARG A 130 9.84 -2.83 13.91
C ARG A 130 10.30 -1.42 13.56
N LEU A 131 10.31 -1.02 12.29
CA LEU A 131 10.66 0.34 11.87
C LEU A 131 9.73 1.39 12.47
N SER A 132 8.43 1.12 12.57
CA SER A 132 7.47 2.04 13.18
C SER A 132 7.70 2.21 14.69
N ALA A 133 8.08 1.15 15.39
CA ALA A 133 8.35 1.16 16.82
C ALA A 133 9.74 1.70 17.19
N THR A 134 10.70 1.65 16.25
CA THR A 134 12.08 2.08 16.49
C THR A 134 12.20 3.61 16.47
N ARG A 135 12.87 4.17 17.47
CA ARG A 135 13.19 5.61 17.53
C ARG A 135 14.64 5.86 17.14
N GLY A 136 14.87 7.00 16.52
CA GLY A 136 16.22 7.44 16.12
C GLY A 136 16.66 6.95 14.74
N LYS A 137 17.41 7.81 14.04
CA LYS A 137 17.86 7.59 12.67
C LYS A 137 18.78 6.38 12.55
N ASN A 138 19.80 6.28 13.41
CA ASN A 138 20.81 5.22 13.33
C ASN A 138 20.20 3.83 13.54
N ALA A 139 19.38 3.66 14.58
CA ALA A 139 18.72 2.38 14.85
C ALA A 139 17.82 1.91 13.70
N LYS A 140 17.10 2.83 13.04
CA LYS A 140 16.33 2.51 11.82
C LYS A 140 17.23 2.15 10.65
N THR A 141 18.34 2.89 10.49
CA THR A 141 19.32 2.60 9.43
C THR A 141 19.91 1.20 9.62
N ASP A 142 20.32 0.85 10.83
CA ASP A 142 20.91 -0.47 11.14
C ASP A 142 19.92 -1.60 10.86
N LEU A 143 18.66 -1.45 11.32
CA LEU A 143 17.61 -2.41 11.11
C LEU A 143 17.31 -2.64 9.60
N LEU A 144 17.29 -1.56 8.83
CA LEU A 144 17.06 -1.64 7.39
C LEU A 144 18.28 -2.21 6.66
N SER A 145 19.50 -1.81 7.06
CA SER A 145 20.75 -2.34 6.50
C SER A 145 20.88 -3.85 6.70
N GLU A 146 20.53 -4.37 7.88
CA GLU A 146 20.52 -5.81 8.15
C GLU A 146 19.61 -6.57 7.19
N THR A 147 18.40 -6.05 6.95
CA THR A 147 17.45 -6.68 6.01
C THR A 147 17.95 -6.59 4.57
N LEU A 148 18.41 -5.41 4.15
CA LEU A 148 18.88 -5.15 2.79
C LEU A 148 20.15 -5.96 2.47
N SER A 149 21.07 -6.18 3.42
CA SER A 149 22.30 -6.96 3.17
C SER A 149 22.03 -8.40 2.71
N ARG A 150 20.80 -8.90 2.92
CA ARG A 150 20.36 -10.26 2.53
C ARG A 150 19.40 -10.24 1.35
N ALA A 151 18.97 -9.05 0.90
CA ALA A 151 17.99 -8.91 -0.16
C ALA A 151 18.61 -9.13 -1.54
N THR A 152 17.81 -9.63 -2.48
CA THR A 152 18.15 -9.58 -3.91
C THR A 152 18.00 -8.14 -4.43
N PRO A 153 18.58 -7.81 -5.60
CA PRO A 153 18.37 -6.49 -6.20
C PRO A 153 16.88 -6.15 -6.39
N LEU A 154 16.06 -7.13 -6.74
CA LEU A 154 14.63 -6.94 -6.96
C LEU A 154 13.85 -6.75 -5.65
N GLU A 155 14.18 -7.52 -4.61
CA GLU A 155 13.64 -7.31 -3.26
C GLU A 155 14.00 -5.92 -2.73
N ALA A 156 15.25 -5.48 -2.89
CA ALA A 156 15.69 -4.15 -2.47
C ALA A 156 14.93 -3.03 -3.20
N LYS A 157 14.74 -3.15 -4.52
CA LYS A 157 13.95 -2.23 -5.33
C LYS A 157 12.56 -2.01 -4.73
N TYR A 158 11.81 -3.09 -4.57
CA TYR A 158 10.41 -2.99 -4.15
C TYR A 158 10.23 -2.70 -2.66
N LEU A 159 11.18 -3.10 -1.83
CA LEU A 159 11.19 -2.69 -0.42
C LEU A 159 11.39 -1.17 -0.30
N VAL A 160 12.30 -0.57 -1.07
CA VAL A 160 12.50 0.89 -1.10
C VAL A 160 11.26 1.60 -1.63
N LYS A 161 10.64 1.11 -2.72
CA LYS A 161 9.40 1.67 -3.25
C LYS A 161 8.25 1.61 -2.23
N LEU A 162 8.08 0.49 -1.54
CA LEU A 162 7.07 0.34 -0.49
C LEU A 162 7.30 1.30 0.68
N LEU A 163 8.54 1.44 1.15
CA LEU A 163 8.90 2.38 2.22
C LEU A 163 8.73 3.84 1.80
N SER A 164 8.79 4.13 0.50
CA SER A 164 8.53 5.46 -0.07
C SER A 164 7.03 5.75 -0.29
N GLY A 165 6.15 4.74 -0.09
CA GLY A 165 4.71 4.88 -0.22
C GLY A 165 4.17 4.89 -1.65
N ASP A 166 5.01 4.64 -2.67
CA ASP A 166 4.60 4.55 -4.06
C ASP A 166 5.47 3.55 -4.83
N LEU A 167 4.86 2.51 -5.33
CA LEU A 167 5.55 1.51 -6.14
C LEU A 167 5.94 2.02 -7.54
N ARG A 168 5.33 3.11 -8.01
CA ARG A 168 5.52 3.72 -9.34
C ARG A 168 5.38 2.74 -10.51
N ILE A 169 4.44 1.83 -10.40
CA ILE A 169 4.12 0.83 -11.44
C ILE A 169 2.86 1.20 -12.24
N GLY A 170 2.41 2.46 -12.12
CA GLY A 170 1.18 2.93 -12.76
C GLY A 170 -0.05 2.19 -12.26
N LEU A 171 -0.05 1.83 -10.99
CA LEU A 171 -1.16 1.21 -10.26
C LEU A 171 -1.72 2.22 -9.26
N ARG A 172 -3.05 2.31 -9.20
CA ARG A 172 -3.77 3.06 -8.18
C ARG A 172 -4.68 2.12 -7.43
N GLU A 173 -5.03 2.46 -6.21
CA GLU A 173 -5.84 1.63 -5.31
C GLU A 173 -7.12 1.08 -5.98
N GLY A 174 -7.87 1.88 -6.72
CA GLY A 174 -9.06 1.41 -7.44
C GLY A 174 -8.78 0.30 -8.46
N LEU A 175 -7.54 0.18 -8.97
CA LEU A 175 -7.17 -0.93 -9.83
C LEU A 175 -6.80 -2.19 -9.02
N VAL A 176 -6.32 -2.03 -7.79
CA VAL A 176 -6.16 -3.13 -6.83
C VAL A 176 -7.52 -3.67 -6.42
N GLU A 177 -8.50 -2.80 -6.18
CA GLU A 177 -9.90 -3.19 -5.92
C GLU A 177 -10.50 -3.97 -7.10
N ASP A 178 -10.30 -3.51 -8.35
CA ASP A 178 -10.74 -4.23 -9.55
C ASP A 178 -10.07 -5.61 -9.67
N ALA A 179 -8.78 -5.71 -9.34
CA ALA A 179 -8.06 -6.98 -9.33
C ALA A 179 -8.62 -7.96 -8.28
N ILE A 180 -8.93 -7.48 -7.07
CA ILE A 180 -9.56 -8.26 -6.00
C ILE A 180 -10.96 -8.73 -6.44
N ALA A 181 -11.77 -7.82 -6.98
CA ALA A 181 -13.11 -8.12 -7.45
C ALA A 181 -13.10 -9.24 -8.51
N ARG A 182 -12.19 -9.18 -9.47
CA ARG A 182 -12.02 -10.20 -10.52
C ARG A 182 -11.49 -11.51 -9.98
N ALA A 183 -10.48 -11.48 -9.13
CA ALA A 183 -9.86 -12.68 -8.56
C ALA A 183 -10.85 -13.54 -7.78
N PHE A 184 -11.82 -12.93 -7.11
CA PHE A 184 -12.76 -13.61 -6.23
C PHE A 184 -14.21 -13.53 -6.70
N HIS A 185 -14.44 -13.10 -7.97
CA HIS A 185 -15.76 -13.01 -8.60
C HIS A 185 -16.77 -12.21 -7.76
N GLN A 186 -16.33 -11.09 -7.20
CA GLN A 186 -17.15 -10.19 -6.39
C GLN A 186 -17.48 -8.90 -7.15
N PRO A 187 -18.60 -8.23 -6.86
CA PRO A 187 -18.88 -6.91 -7.42
C PRO A 187 -17.80 -5.88 -6.97
N LEU A 188 -17.24 -5.13 -7.92
CA LEU A 188 -16.25 -4.08 -7.61
C LEU A 188 -16.79 -3.06 -6.61
N THR A 189 -18.07 -2.72 -6.70
CA THR A 189 -18.73 -1.77 -5.78
C THR A 189 -18.73 -2.26 -4.35
N GLU A 190 -18.87 -3.56 -4.11
CA GLU A 190 -18.82 -4.15 -2.75
C GLU A 190 -17.40 -4.17 -2.20
N VAL A 191 -16.40 -4.50 -3.04
CA VAL A 191 -14.99 -4.45 -2.64
C VAL A 191 -14.58 -3.02 -2.28
N ALA A 192 -14.93 -2.04 -3.12
CA ALA A 192 -14.65 -0.62 -2.87
C ALA A 192 -15.35 -0.12 -1.61
N MET A 193 -16.62 -0.51 -1.40
CA MET A 193 -17.37 -0.17 -0.19
C MET A 193 -16.71 -0.75 1.07
N ALA A 194 -16.34 -2.03 1.04
CA ALA A 194 -15.65 -2.67 2.16
C ALA A 194 -14.32 -1.99 2.48
N ASN A 195 -13.52 -1.67 1.46
CA ASN A 195 -12.26 -0.93 1.63
C ASN A 195 -12.49 0.49 2.18
N MET A 196 -13.53 1.19 1.72
CA MET A 196 -13.90 2.51 2.23
C MET A 196 -14.29 2.46 3.72
N LEU A 197 -15.18 1.53 4.08
CA LEU A 197 -15.70 1.41 5.45
C LEU A 197 -14.65 0.95 6.46
N ARG A 198 -13.69 0.13 6.03
CA ARG A 198 -12.68 -0.46 6.92
C ARG A 198 -11.36 0.31 6.92
N GLY A 199 -11.09 1.11 5.89
CA GLY A 199 -9.78 1.72 5.70
C GLY A 199 -8.65 0.70 5.57
N ASP A 200 -8.95 -0.50 5.05
CA ASP A 200 -8.01 -1.60 4.91
C ASP A 200 -8.34 -2.47 3.68
N ILE A 201 -7.62 -2.24 2.61
CA ILE A 201 -7.76 -3.02 1.38
C ILE A 201 -7.36 -4.50 1.56
N GLY A 202 -6.49 -4.79 2.52
CA GLY A 202 -6.11 -6.18 2.85
C GLY A 202 -7.27 -6.93 3.51
N GLU A 203 -8.00 -6.31 4.44
CA GLU A 203 -9.23 -6.90 5.01
C GLU A 203 -10.29 -7.07 3.92
N ALA A 204 -10.47 -6.07 3.06
CA ALA A 204 -11.41 -6.16 1.94
C ALA A 204 -11.09 -7.33 1.00
N ALA A 205 -9.81 -7.57 0.71
CA ALA A 205 -9.38 -8.69 -0.13
C ALA A 205 -9.69 -10.07 0.49
N VAL A 206 -9.44 -10.23 1.78
CA VAL A 206 -9.76 -11.48 2.51
C VAL A 206 -11.28 -11.71 2.56
N ARG A 207 -12.06 -10.65 2.80
CA ARG A 207 -13.53 -10.73 2.79
C ARG A 207 -14.09 -11.05 1.41
N ALA A 208 -13.51 -10.49 0.36
CA ALA A 208 -13.87 -10.83 -1.02
C ALA A 208 -13.65 -12.32 -1.30
N ARG A 209 -12.50 -12.88 -0.92
CA ARG A 209 -12.20 -14.31 -1.06
C ARG A 209 -13.17 -15.21 -0.29
N THR A 210 -13.59 -14.78 0.89
CA THR A 210 -14.47 -15.59 1.77
C THR A 210 -15.96 -15.32 1.55
N GLY A 211 -16.34 -14.48 0.58
CA GLY A 211 -17.74 -14.12 0.30
C GLY A 211 -18.42 -13.32 1.41
N ARG A 212 -17.65 -12.58 2.22
CA ARG A 212 -18.13 -11.88 3.41
C ARG A 212 -18.07 -10.35 3.30
N LEU A 213 -18.16 -9.82 2.09
CA LEU A 213 -18.16 -8.37 1.86
C LEU A 213 -19.41 -7.69 2.45
N HIS A 214 -20.56 -8.36 2.41
CA HIS A 214 -21.83 -7.87 2.95
C HIS A 214 -21.84 -7.76 4.49
N ASP A 215 -20.92 -8.41 5.19
CA ASP A 215 -20.79 -8.34 6.65
C ASP A 215 -20.02 -7.07 7.10
N VAL A 216 -19.65 -6.19 6.18
CA VAL A 216 -18.83 -5.02 6.52
C VAL A 216 -19.72 -3.89 6.99
N GLU A 217 -19.53 -3.48 8.23
CA GLU A 217 -20.20 -2.35 8.84
C GLU A 217 -19.20 -1.23 9.15
N MET A 218 -19.69 0.00 9.16
CA MET A 218 -18.93 1.15 9.63
C MET A 218 -18.54 0.97 11.10
N ARG A 219 -17.30 1.30 11.43
CA ARG A 219 -16.85 1.37 12.83
C ARG A 219 -16.64 2.82 13.22
N LEU A 220 -17.23 3.24 14.33
CA LEU A 220 -16.91 4.53 14.92
C LEU A 220 -15.44 4.60 15.33
N PHE A 221 -14.86 5.77 15.24
CA PHE A 221 -13.45 6.04 15.49
C PHE A 221 -12.46 5.35 14.51
N HIS A 222 -13.00 4.84 13.39
CA HIS A 222 -12.25 4.45 12.20
C HIS A 222 -12.70 5.35 11.05
N PRO A 223 -11.89 6.34 10.62
CA PRO A 223 -12.32 7.30 9.63
C PRO A 223 -12.54 6.63 8.27
N LEU A 224 -13.62 7.04 7.61
CA LEU A 224 -13.94 6.57 6.26
C LEU A 224 -13.07 7.27 5.23
N LYS A 225 -12.70 6.56 4.18
CA LYS A 225 -12.10 7.19 3.01
C LYS A 225 -13.10 8.14 2.36
N PHE A 226 -12.59 9.26 1.89
CA PHE A 226 -13.43 10.20 1.16
C PHE A 226 -13.53 9.83 -0.33
N MET A 227 -14.64 10.19 -0.94
CA MET A 227 -14.80 10.18 -2.39
C MET A 227 -14.43 11.56 -2.95
N LEU A 228 -13.81 11.59 -4.11
CA LEU A 228 -13.56 12.81 -4.86
C LEU A 228 -14.77 13.09 -5.75
N ALA A 229 -15.29 14.32 -5.69
CA ALA A 229 -16.29 14.79 -6.63
C ALA A 229 -15.66 14.95 -8.02
N THR A 230 -16.41 14.60 -9.05
CA THR A 230 -16.04 14.88 -10.43
C THR A 230 -16.48 16.31 -10.77
N PRO A 231 -15.58 17.20 -11.22
CA PRO A 231 -15.97 18.52 -11.64
C PRO A 231 -16.83 18.44 -12.91
N ALA A 232 -17.91 19.21 -12.96
CA ALA A 232 -18.67 19.44 -14.17
C ALA A 232 -18.12 20.67 -14.91
N SER A 233 -18.14 20.63 -16.23
CA SER A 233 -17.64 21.72 -17.07
C SER A 233 -18.67 22.88 -17.17
N ASP A 234 -19.94 22.55 -17.16
CA ASP A 234 -21.04 23.49 -17.29
C ASP A 234 -22.39 22.87 -16.84
N LEU A 235 -23.48 23.64 -16.90
CA LEU A 235 -24.81 23.18 -16.52
C LEU A 235 -25.36 22.06 -17.41
N ALA A 236 -24.99 22.02 -18.70
CA ALA A 236 -25.40 20.96 -19.61
C ALA A 236 -24.73 19.63 -19.25
N ASP A 237 -23.49 19.68 -18.79
CA ASP A 237 -22.77 18.50 -18.26
C ASP A 237 -23.43 17.97 -16.99
N ILE A 238 -23.87 18.85 -16.10
CA ILE A 238 -24.61 18.45 -14.89
C ILE A 238 -25.92 17.76 -15.28
N ALA A 239 -26.72 18.36 -16.15
CA ALA A 239 -28.00 17.79 -16.59
C ALA A 239 -27.83 16.40 -17.24
N ARG A 240 -26.71 16.19 -17.94
CA ARG A 240 -26.42 14.92 -18.61
C ARG A 240 -25.94 13.84 -17.61
N THR A 241 -25.11 14.21 -16.64
CA THR A 241 -24.46 13.27 -15.71
C THR A 241 -25.28 12.97 -14.47
N MET A 242 -26.20 13.87 -14.11
CA MET A 242 -27.10 13.76 -12.97
C MET A 242 -28.58 13.98 -13.42
N PRO A 243 -29.14 13.03 -14.19
CA PRO A 243 -30.54 13.14 -14.61
C PRO A 243 -31.46 12.90 -13.41
N GLY A 244 -32.45 13.78 -13.22
CA GLY A 244 -33.44 13.71 -12.15
C GLY A 244 -33.25 14.78 -11.09
N GLU A 245 -33.78 14.53 -9.89
CA GLU A 245 -33.67 15.45 -8.78
C GLU A 245 -32.31 15.34 -8.12
N PHE A 246 -31.69 16.47 -7.81
CA PHE A 246 -30.41 16.54 -7.08
C PHE A 246 -30.40 17.76 -6.14
N LEU A 247 -29.58 17.65 -5.09
CA LEU A 247 -29.38 18.77 -4.17
C LEU A 247 -28.26 19.67 -4.69
N VAL A 248 -28.43 20.96 -4.51
CA VAL A 248 -27.40 21.97 -4.78
C VAL A 248 -27.04 22.62 -3.47
N GLU A 249 -25.75 22.67 -3.18
CA GLU A 249 -25.24 23.30 -1.97
C GLU A 249 -24.01 24.14 -2.29
N ASP A 250 -23.75 25.16 -1.46
CA ASP A 250 -22.54 25.95 -1.56
C ASP A 250 -21.32 25.14 -1.15
N LYS A 251 -20.23 25.31 -1.89
CA LYS A 251 -18.94 24.75 -1.48
C LYS A 251 -18.29 25.66 -0.45
N PHE A 252 -18.33 25.25 0.81
CA PHE A 252 -17.60 25.97 1.86
C PHE A 252 -16.09 25.81 1.70
N ASP A 253 -15.38 26.93 1.86
CA ASP A 253 -13.93 26.93 1.95
C ASP A 253 -13.51 26.71 3.41
N GLY A 254 -12.65 25.71 3.64
CA GLY A 254 -12.23 25.39 5.00
C GLY A 254 -11.60 23.98 5.11
N ILE A 255 -11.42 23.57 6.34
CA ILE A 255 -10.87 22.25 6.67
C ILE A 255 -11.98 21.20 6.53
N ARG A 256 -11.75 20.19 5.71
CA ARG A 256 -12.62 19.01 5.66
C ARG A 256 -12.26 18.09 6.82
N ALA A 257 -13.24 17.73 7.63
CA ALA A 257 -13.07 16.79 8.73
C ALA A 257 -14.26 15.82 8.80
N GLN A 258 -14.02 14.65 9.38
CA GLN A 258 -15.04 13.71 9.83
C GLN A 258 -15.10 13.78 11.35
N ALA A 259 -16.29 13.90 11.92
CA ALA A 259 -16.53 13.82 13.36
C ALA A 259 -17.26 12.51 13.69
N HIS A 260 -16.68 11.72 14.57
CA HIS A 260 -17.29 10.52 15.12
C HIS A 260 -17.65 10.78 16.59
N VAL A 261 -18.90 10.56 16.95
CA VAL A 261 -19.41 10.85 18.31
C VAL A 261 -20.13 9.62 18.83
N GLU A 262 -19.75 9.14 20.00
CA GLU A 262 -20.39 8.04 20.71
C GLU A 262 -20.15 8.14 22.20
N ASN A 263 -21.22 8.07 22.99
CA ASN A 263 -21.16 8.04 24.46
C ASN A 263 -20.28 9.15 25.08
N GLY A 264 -20.34 10.37 24.55
CA GLY A 264 -19.54 11.50 25.01
C GLY A 264 -18.09 11.52 24.52
N ARG A 265 -17.63 10.49 23.83
CA ARG A 265 -16.34 10.50 23.13
C ARG A 265 -16.51 11.16 21.77
N VAL A 266 -15.58 12.06 21.43
CA VAL A 266 -15.49 12.71 20.11
C VAL A 266 -14.17 12.38 19.48
N GLY A 267 -14.18 11.98 18.21
CA GLY A 267 -13.00 11.80 17.37
C GLY A 267 -13.14 12.63 16.11
N ILE A 268 -12.17 13.50 15.82
CA ILE A 268 -12.14 14.36 14.63
C ILE A 268 -10.98 13.90 13.76
N TYR A 269 -11.26 13.65 12.49
CA TYR A 269 -10.28 13.15 11.52
C TYR A 269 -10.14 14.10 10.34
N SER A 270 -8.89 14.38 9.96
CA SER A 270 -8.57 15.23 8.83
C SER A 270 -8.92 14.58 7.48
N ARG A 271 -8.72 15.34 6.39
CA ARG A 271 -8.84 14.82 5.02
C ARG A 271 -7.90 13.62 4.76
N THR A 272 -6.75 13.59 5.42
CA THR A 272 -5.75 12.51 5.31
C THR A 272 -5.99 11.37 6.29
N LEU A 273 -7.13 11.40 6.99
CA LEU A 273 -7.57 10.42 7.98
C LEU A 273 -6.76 10.44 9.29
N ASP A 274 -5.93 11.47 9.50
CA ASP A 274 -5.21 11.67 10.75
C ASP A 274 -6.18 12.13 11.85
N GLU A 275 -6.04 11.58 13.05
CA GLU A 275 -6.80 12.02 14.21
C GLU A 275 -6.29 13.38 14.68
N ILE A 276 -7.18 14.37 14.72
CA ILE A 276 -6.86 15.77 14.99
C ILE A 276 -7.68 16.37 16.14
N SER A 277 -8.39 15.55 16.92
CA SER A 277 -9.28 16.01 18.01
C SER A 277 -8.59 16.97 18.98
N ALA A 278 -7.33 16.70 19.30
CA ALA A 278 -6.56 17.55 20.23
C ALA A 278 -6.33 19.01 19.73
N ARG A 279 -6.59 19.27 18.44
CA ARG A 279 -6.48 20.63 17.86
C ARG A 279 -7.78 21.43 17.95
N PHE A 280 -8.87 20.78 18.36
CA PHE A 280 -10.19 21.35 18.44
C PHE A 280 -10.76 21.07 19.84
N PRO A 281 -10.41 21.90 20.85
CA PRO A 281 -10.84 21.76 22.23
C PRO A 281 -12.35 22.00 22.43
#